data_bc7bd7df62081426fbe0f66e2a670710
#
_entry.id   bc7bd7df62081426fbe0f66e2a670710
#
_cell.length_a   1.000
_cell.length_b   1.000
_cell.length_c   1.000
_cell.angle_alpha   90.00
_cell.angle_beta   90.00
_cell.angle_gamma   90.00
#
_symmetry.space_group_name_H-M   'P 1'
#
loop_
_entity.id
_entity.type
_entity.pdbx_description
1 polymer ?
#
loop_
_entity_poly.entity_id
_entity_poly.type
_entity_poly.pdbx_seq_one_letter_code
_entity_poly.pdbx_strand_id
1 'polypeptide(L)'
;MLLSENNAGIDDSLVGGVIKPKYTDYDIAQQWVSWGWNVFAVDDGNDFDQVIAAFKAMEEWPEDDRRPMLLVGPTTKGWWPDVRDGKVSGHDQLISYPSHPYAFKMNGEYFVALAETFERKYGVTFEGVRDGVPTSDADRLVQFKTNVDIVMSVLEQREGLGAWIAERVLDIAGSVDRSPVPEN
;
A
#
# COMPACT_ATOMS: atom_id res chain seq x y z
N MET A 1 -13.84 -6.04 -4.99
CA MET A 1 -13.44 -4.62 -4.82
C MET A 1 -12.73 -4.46 -3.48
N LEU A 2 -11.75 -3.55 -3.38
CA LEU A 2 -11.07 -3.23 -2.12
C LEU A 2 -11.31 -1.76 -1.78
N LEU A 3 -11.74 -1.47 -0.56
CA LEU A 3 -11.94 -0.13 -0.04
C LEU A 3 -11.06 0.12 1.18
N SER A 4 -10.11 1.02 1.05
CA SER A 4 -9.27 1.52 2.13
C SER A 4 -9.96 2.74 2.77
N GLU A 5 -10.49 2.56 3.98
CA GLU A 5 -11.17 3.62 4.71
C GLU A 5 -10.16 4.39 5.58
N ASN A 6 -9.46 5.33 4.99
CA ASN A 6 -8.35 6.03 5.66
C ASN A 6 -8.73 7.39 6.28
N ASN A 7 -10.00 7.77 6.24
CA ASN A 7 -10.50 9.05 6.75
C ASN A 7 -9.79 10.29 6.20
N ALA A 8 -9.11 10.18 5.07
CA ALA A 8 -8.37 11.26 4.47
C ALA A 8 -9.01 11.72 3.16
N GLY A 9 -9.08 13.00 2.96
CA GLY A 9 -9.52 13.64 1.71
C GLY A 9 -8.40 14.49 1.11
N ILE A 10 -8.64 15.06 -0.05
CA ILE A 10 -7.72 16.01 -0.69
C ILE A 10 -7.53 17.23 0.20
N ASP A 11 -8.62 17.68 0.82
CA ASP A 11 -8.63 18.73 1.84
C ASP A 11 -9.02 18.10 3.18
N ASP A 12 -8.02 17.71 3.95
CA ASP A 12 -8.20 17.03 5.23
C ASP A 12 -9.03 17.83 6.23
N SER A 13 -8.86 19.13 6.25
CA SER A 13 -9.58 19.99 7.20
C SER A 13 -11.08 19.98 6.97
N LEU A 14 -11.52 19.76 5.76
CA LEU A 14 -12.93 19.83 5.39
C LEU A 14 -13.60 18.45 5.32
N VAL A 15 -12.93 17.44 4.81
CA VAL A 15 -13.55 16.15 4.52
C VAL A 15 -13.13 15.07 5.51
N GLY A 16 -11.84 14.80 5.61
CA GLY A 16 -11.33 13.70 6.43
C GLY A 16 -11.32 14.01 7.92
N GLY A 17 -10.81 15.19 8.30
CA GLY A 17 -10.61 15.54 9.70
C GLY A 17 -11.83 16.08 10.41
N VAL A 18 -12.71 16.79 9.72
CA VAL A 18 -13.81 17.53 10.36
C VAL A 18 -15.19 17.06 9.91
N ILE A 19 -15.39 16.91 8.61
CA ILE A 19 -16.74 16.65 8.10
C ILE A 19 -17.22 15.25 8.45
N LYS A 20 -16.40 14.23 8.19
CA LYS A 20 -16.80 12.85 8.41
C LYS A 20 -17.13 12.57 9.88
N PRO A 21 -16.24 12.82 10.86
CA PRO A 21 -16.56 12.56 12.27
C PRO A 21 -17.67 13.41 12.85
N LYS A 22 -17.85 14.63 12.33
CA LYS A 22 -18.77 15.61 12.92
C LYS A 22 -20.15 15.65 12.27
N TYR A 23 -20.23 15.39 10.98
CA TYR A 23 -21.47 15.62 10.22
C TYR A 23 -21.98 14.38 9.48
N THR A 24 -21.14 13.32 9.36
CA THR A 24 -21.52 12.09 8.66
C THR A 24 -21.22 10.91 9.55
N ASP A 25 -22.23 10.48 10.30
CA ASP A 25 -22.18 9.27 11.11
C ASP A 25 -22.82 8.13 10.30
N TYR A 26 -22.07 7.53 9.39
CA TYR A 26 -22.54 6.39 8.63
C TYR A 26 -21.50 5.27 8.65
N ASP A 27 -22.02 4.05 8.73
CA ASP A 27 -21.22 2.84 8.60
C ASP A 27 -21.11 2.48 7.11
N ILE A 28 -19.90 2.63 6.56
CA ILE A 28 -19.66 2.39 5.15
C ILE A 28 -19.88 0.92 4.78
N ALA A 29 -19.55 -0.01 5.66
CA ALA A 29 -19.78 -1.44 5.43
C ALA A 29 -21.27 -1.74 5.32
N GLN A 30 -22.09 -1.21 6.23
CA GLN A 30 -23.54 -1.34 6.21
C GLN A 30 -24.17 -0.69 4.98
N GLN A 31 -23.61 0.41 4.51
CA GLN A 31 -24.10 1.05 3.28
C GLN A 31 -23.92 0.13 2.07
N TRP A 32 -22.77 -0.52 1.92
CA TRP A 32 -22.53 -1.45 0.82
C TRP A 32 -23.38 -2.72 0.92
N VAL A 33 -23.61 -3.23 2.15
CA VAL A 33 -24.55 -4.31 2.39
C VAL A 33 -25.97 -3.92 1.94
N SER A 34 -26.43 -2.69 2.22
CA SER A 34 -27.73 -2.21 1.80
C SER A 34 -27.88 -2.10 0.27
N TRP A 35 -26.77 -1.98 -0.45
CA TRP A 35 -26.73 -1.99 -1.92
C TRP A 35 -26.62 -3.41 -2.50
N GLY A 36 -26.69 -4.43 -1.68
CA GLY A 36 -26.68 -5.83 -2.11
C GLY A 36 -25.30 -6.42 -2.33
N TRP A 37 -24.24 -5.84 -1.74
CA TRP A 37 -22.90 -6.39 -1.81
C TRP A 37 -22.62 -7.36 -0.67
N ASN A 38 -21.79 -8.37 -0.94
CA ASN A 38 -21.16 -9.16 0.11
C ASN A 38 -19.96 -8.37 0.65
N VAL A 39 -19.99 -8.02 1.92
CA VAL A 39 -18.97 -7.18 2.54
C VAL A 39 -18.14 -7.98 3.55
N PHE A 40 -16.85 -7.96 3.36
CA PHE A 40 -15.83 -8.55 4.23
C PHE A 40 -15.13 -7.39 4.94
N ALA A 41 -15.50 -7.15 6.18
CA ALA A 41 -14.89 -6.08 6.98
C ALA A 41 -13.75 -6.63 7.83
N VAL A 42 -12.66 -5.88 7.91
CA VAL A 42 -11.54 -6.13 8.82
C VAL A 42 -11.41 -4.97 9.80
N ASP A 43 -10.91 -5.25 10.99
CA ASP A 43 -10.75 -4.22 12.03
C ASP A 43 -9.56 -3.31 11.76
N ASP A 44 -8.51 -3.84 11.09
CA ASP A 44 -7.32 -3.09 10.68
C ASP A 44 -6.89 -3.51 9.28
N GLY A 45 -7.08 -2.61 8.32
CA GLY A 45 -6.67 -2.81 6.92
C GLY A 45 -5.15 -2.69 6.69
N ASN A 46 -4.37 -2.37 7.73
CA ASN A 46 -2.91 -2.42 7.72
C ASN A 46 -2.36 -3.73 8.32
N ASP A 47 -3.24 -4.57 8.88
CA ASP A 47 -2.90 -5.91 9.34
C ASP A 47 -3.00 -6.90 8.18
N PHE A 48 -1.85 -7.38 7.70
CA PHE A 48 -1.79 -8.32 6.58
C PHE A 48 -2.48 -9.65 6.87
N ASP A 49 -2.46 -10.13 8.11
CA ASP A 49 -3.08 -11.41 8.45
C ASP A 49 -4.62 -11.31 8.36
N GLN A 50 -5.20 -10.20 8.81
CA GLN A 50 -6.63 -9.94 8.67
C GLN A 50 -7.04 -9.79 7.20
N VAL A 51 -6.26 -9.04 6.42
CA VAL A 51 -6.54 -8.83 4.98
C VAL A 51 -6.43 -10.14 4.21
N ILE A 52 -5.41 -10.95 4.47
CA ILE A 52 -5.25 -12.28 3.82
C ILE A 52 -6.38 -13.21 4.22
N ALA A 53 -6.78 -13.23 5.49
CA ALA A 53 -7.92 -14.04 5.95
C ALA A 53 -9.22 -13.64 5.24
N ALA A 54 -9.45 -12.33 5.06
CA ALA A 54 -10.62 -11.83 4.34
C ALA A 54 -10.59 -12.25 2.85
N PHE A 55 -9.44 -12.17 2.16
CA PHE A 55 -9.33 -12.66 0.79
C PHE A 55 -9.61 -14.16 0.67
N LYS A 56 -9.12 -14.98 1.61
CA LYS A 56 -9.42 -16.41 1.63
C LYS A 56 -10.91 -16.68 1.82
N ALA A 57 -11.55 -15.94 2.72
CA ALA A 57 -12.99 -16.05 2.90
C ALA A 57 -13.79 -15.64 1.65
N MET A 58 -13.27 -14.68 0.86
CA MET A 58 -13.87 -14.31 -0.42
C MET A 58 -13.69 -15.42 -1.48
N GLU A 59 -12.54 -16.11 -1.50
CA GLU A 59 -12.28 -17.23 -2.42
C GLU A 59 -13.16 -18.44 -2.08
N GLU A 60 -13.45 -18.67 -0.79
CA GLU A 60 -14.28 -19.76 -0.30
C GLU A 60 -15.80 -19.46 -0.34
N TRP A 61 -16.17 -18.24 -0.80
CA TRP A 61 -17.58 -17.84 -0.86
C TRP A 61 -18.36 -18.68 -1.89
N PRO A 62 -19.63 -19.02 -1.62
CA PRO A 62 -20.41 -19.87 -2.52
C PRO A 62 -20.48 -19.33 -3.95
N GLU A 63 -20.16 -20.18 -4.94
CA GLU A 63 -20.13 -19.81 -6.36
C GLU A 63 -21.50 -19.42 -6.93
N ASP A 64 -22.60 -19.86 -6.33
CA ASP A 64 -23.97 -19.53 -6.72
C ASP A 64 -24.40 -18.15 -6.23
N ASP A 65 -23.72 -17.56 -5.25
CA ASP A 65 -23.95 -16.18 -4.85
C ASP A 65 -23.20 -15.22 -5.79
N ARG A 66 -23.95 -14.64 -6.73
CA ARG A 66 -23.44 -13.73 -7.75
C ARG A 66 -23.33 -12.28 -7.32
N ARG A 67 -23.61 -11.97 -6.06
CA ARG A 67 -23.44 -10.60 -5.55
C ARG A 67 -21.97 -10.18 -5.60
N PRO A 68 -21.69 -8.93 -5.94
CA PRO A 68 -20.31 -8.43 -5.92
C PRO A 68 -19.75 -8.44 -4.49
N MET A 69 -18.45 -8.60 -4.38
CA MET A 69 -17.74 -8.66 -3.11
C MET A 69 -16.93 -7.40 -2.85
N LEU A 70 -16.97 -6.93 -1.63
CA LEU A 70 -16.17 -5.81 -1.13
C LEU A 70 -15.40 -6.23 0.11
N LEU A 71 -14.09 -6.03 0.10
CA LEU A 71 -13.27 -5.99 1.31
C LEU A 71 -13.12 -4.53 1.74
N VAL A 72 -13.47 -4.24 2.98
CA VAL A 72 -13.36 -2.91 3.57
C VAL A 72 -12.61 -2.97 4.90
N GLY A 73 -11.71 -2.03 5.13
CA GLY A 73 -11.00 -1.91 6.40
C GLY A 73 -10.49 -0.51 6.63
N PRO A 74 -10.49 -0.06 7.89
CA PRO A 74 -9.82 1.17 8.27
C PRO A 74 -8.33 1.03 8.03
N THR A 75 -7.73 2.08 7.46
CA THR A 75 -6.30 2.15 7.21
C THR A 75 -5.75 3.49 7.67
N THR A 76 -4.46 3.56 7.88
CA THR A 76 -3.75 4.81 8.13
C THR A 76 -3.09 5.28 6.83
N LYS A 77 -3.46 6.45 6.33
CA LYS A 77 -2.80 7.04 5.16
C LYS A 77 -1.33 7.29 5.45
N GLY A 78 -0.46 6.85 4.54
CA GLY A 78 0.99 6.92 4.75
C GLY A 78 1.53 5.87 5.73
N TRP A 79 0.77 4.82 5.99
CA TRP A 79 1.22 3.74 6.84
C TRP A 79 2.51 3.07 6.34
N TRP A 80 3.36 2.73 7.28
CA TRP A 80 4.59 1.99 7.06
C TRP A 80 4.81 0.98 8.20
N PRO A 81 5.36 -0.22 7.95
CA PRO A 81 5.46 -1.28 8.96
C PRO A 81 6.16 -0.90 10.26
N ASP A 82 7.14 0.01 10.20
CA ASP A 82 7.89 0.47 11.37
C ASP A 82 7.37 1.79 11.96
N VAL A 83 6.17 2.23 11.52
CA VAL A 83 5.47 3.38 12.08
C VAL A 83 4.61 2.93 13.25
N ARG A 84 4.72 3.62 14.37
CA ARG A 84 3.85 3.44 15.53
C ARG A 84 3.30 4.80 15.94
N ASP A 85 2.01 4.87 16.20
CA ASP A 85 1.31 6.11 16.56
C ASP A 85 1.58 7.27 15.59
N GLY A 86 1.70 6.94 14.30
CA GLY A 86 2.01 7.90 13.25
C GLY A 86 3.46 8.41 13.25
N LYS A 87 4.37 7.75 14.00
CA LYS A 87 5.78 8.13 14.07
C LYS A 87 6.69 7.00 13.63
N VAL A 88 7.78 7.32 12.95
CA VAL A 88 8.87 6.37 12.71
C VAL A 88 9.62 6.14 14.02
N SER A 89 9.98 4.88 14.28
CA SER A 89 10.79 4.54 15.45
C SER A 89 12.07 5.37 15.50
N GLY A 90 12.23 6.10 16.60
CA GLY A 90 13.38 7.01 16.80
C GLY A 90 13.20 8.44 16.27
N HIS A 91 12.04 8.76 15.71
CA HIS A 91 11.71 10.11 15.24
C HIS A 91 10.43 10.61 15.90
N ASP A 92 10.43 11.88 16.32
CA ASP A 92 9.27 12.50 16.98
C ASP A 92 8.21 13.02 16.01
N GLN A 93 8.46 12.94 14.71
CA GLN A 93 7.60 13.54 13.70
C GLN A 93 6.56 12.55 13.17
N LEU A 94 5.33 13.03 13.00
CA LEU A 94 4.24 12.28 12.39
C LEU A 94 4.52 12.00 10.92
N ILE A 95 4.40 10.74 10.50
CA ILE A 95 4.45 10.35 9.09
C ILE A 95 3.08 9.94 8.52
N SER A 96 2.11 9.64 9.37
CA SER A 96 0.73 9.55 8.90
C SER A 96 0.25 10.95 8.55
N TYR A 97 -0.10 11.15 7.29
CA TYR A 97 -0.55 12.46 6.81
C TYR A 97 -2.01 12.37 6.41
N PRO A 98 -2.87 13.22 6.95
CA PRO A 98 -4.30 13.14 6.66
C PRO A 98 -4.65 13.55 5.22
N SER A 99 -3.81 14.33 4.56
CA SER A 99 -3.97 14.68 3.15
C SER A 99 -2.91 14.05 2.24
N HIS A 100 -2.62 14.60 1.06
CA HIS A 100 -1.58 14.06 0.19
C HIS A 100 -0.19 14.15 0.85
N PRO A 101 0.67 13.08 0.76
CA PRO A 101 1.94 13.00 1.46
C PRO A 101 3.04 13.87 0.83
N TYR A 102 2.83 15.17 0.81
CA TYR A 102 3.84 16.11 0.31
C TYR A 102 5.04 16.26 1.24
N ALA A 103 4.95 15.71 2.45
CA ALA A 103 6.05 15.71 3.40
C ALA A 103 7.20 14.79 2.99
N PHE A 104 6.94 13.80 2.14
CA PHE A 104 7.96 12.84 1.68
C PHE A 104 8.72 13.36 0.45
N LYS A 105 9.28 14.55 0.56
CA LYS A 105 10.23 15.00 -0.46
C LYS A 105 11.46 14.11 -0.44
N MET A 106 11.93 13.72 -1.62
CA MET A 106 13.24 13.04 -1.74
C MET A 106 14.29 13.83 -0.98
N ASN A 107 15.10 13.14 -0.22
CA ASN A 107 16.12 13.67 0.70
C ASN A 107 15.56 14.47 1.89
N GLY A 108 14.25 14.53 2.03
CA GLY A 108 13.64 15.09 3.22
C GLY A 108 13.83 14.17 4.42
N GLU A 109 13.83 14.74 5.61
CA GLU A 109 14.01 14.02 6.87
C GLU A 109 13.10 12.79 7.00
N TYR A 110 11.84 12.92 6.61
CA TYR A 110 10.88 11.80 6.65
C TYR A 110 11.22 10.68 5.66
N PHE A 111 11.64 11.05 4.45
CA PHE A 111 12.03 10.07 3.44
C PHE A 111 13.25 9.29 3.88
N VAL A 112 14.25 9.98 4.44
CA VAL A 112 15.45 9.37 4.99
C VAL A 112 15.08 8.43 6.15
N ALA A 113 14.23 8.87 7.07
CA ALA A 113 13.80 8.07 8.21
C ALA A 113 13.09 6.77 7.78
N LEU A 114 12.23 6.82 6.76
CA LEU A 114 11.58 5.63 6.21
C LEU A 114 12.58 4.68 5.54
N ALA A 115 13.48 5.22 4.72
CA ALA A 115 14.50 4.41 4.08
C ALA A 115 15.41 3.73 5.10
N GLU A 116 15.80 4.43 6.16
CA GLU A 116 16.63 3.88 7.25
C GLU A 116 15.97 2.71 7.98
N THR A 117 14.65 2.68 8.11
CA THR A 117 13.97 1.51 8.71
C THR A 117 14.17 0.27 7.85
N PHE A 118 14.06 0.40 6.53
CA PHE A 118 14.28 -0.68 5.60
C PHE A 118 15.76 -1.08 5.52
N GLU A 119 16.64 -0.11 5.37
CA GLU A 119 18.10 -0.32 5.32
C GLU A 119 18.60 -1.09 6.55
N ARG A 120 18.17 -0.69 7.73
CA ARG A 120 18.53 -1.34 8.98
C ARG A 120 17.97 -2.77 9.08
N LYS A 121 16.72 -2.98 8.64
CA LYS A 121 16.06 -4.28 8.68
C LYS A 121 16.73 -5.30 7.77
N TYR A 122 17.21 -4.88 6.62
CA TYR A 122 17.76 -5.78 5.60
C TYR A 122 19.27 -5.68 5.43
N GLY A 123 19.93 -4.78 6.18
CA GLY A 123 21.39 -4.62 6.10
C GLY A 123 21.88 -4.04 4.79
N VAL A 124 21.12 -3.17 4.17
CA VAL A 124 21.43 -2.53 2.88
C VAL A 124 21.50 -1.02 3.01
N THR A 125 22.00 -0.33 2.00
CA THR A 125 22.03 1.14 1.93
C THR A 125 21.69 1.57 0.50
N PHE A 126 20.64 2.40 0.36
CA PHE A 126 20.21 2.91 -0.93
C PHE A 126 21.02 4.16 -1.33
N GLU A 127 21.39 4.23 -2.62
CA GLU A 127 21.97 5.43 -3.19
C GLU A 127 20.92 6.55 -3.35
N GLY A 128 21.34 7.80 -3.11
CA GLY A 128 20.51 8.98 -3.31
C GLY A 128 19.50 9.28 -2.21
N VAL A 129 19.37 8.42 -1.22
CA VAL A 129 18.45 8.65 -0.09
C VAL A 129 18.83 9.91 0.69
N ARG A 130 20.12 10.14 0.90
CA ARG A 130 20.65 11.28 1.67
C ARG A 130 21.23 12.36 0.77
N ASP A 131 21.93 11.95 -0.28
CA ASP A 131 22.71 12.84 -1.15
C ASP A 131 21.91 13.38 -2.34
N GLY A 132 20.77 12.75 -2.62
CA GLY A 132 19.89 13.15 -3.71
C GLY A 132 20.12 12.44 -5.03
N VAL A 133 19.33 12.88 -5.99
CA VAL A 133 19.33 12.30 -7.33
C VAL A 133 20.34 13.05 -8.20
N PRO A 134 21.19 12.34 -8.96
CA PRO A 134 22.10 12.98 -9.90
C PRO A 134 21.38 13.86 -10.92
N THR A 135 22.09 14.86 -11.43
CA THR A 135 21.53 15.82 -12.39
C THR A 135 21.47 15.27 -13.82
N SER A 136 22.40 14.39 -14.18
CA SER A 136 22.43 13.79 -15.52
C SER A 136 21.53 12.55 -15.60
N ASP A 137 20.88 12.33 -16.73
CA ASP A 137 20.02 11.15 -16.93
C ASP A 137 20.83 9.85 -16.94
N ALA A 138 22.06 9.88 -17.40
CA ALA A 138 22.95 8.72 -17.38
C ALA A 138 23.25 8.27 -15.95
N ASP A 139 23.60 9.21 -15.06
CA ASP A 139 23.92 8.91 -13.67
C ASP A 139 22.64 8.51 -12.89
N ARG A 140 21.48 9.09 -13.21
CA ARG A 140 20.20 8.67 -12.66
C ARG A 140 19.88 7.22 -12.99
N LEU A 141 20.17 6.81 -14.23
CA LEU A 141 19.95 5.42 -14.64
C LEU A 141 20.89 4.47 -13.91
N VAL A 142 22.14 4.87 -13.69
CA VAL A 142 23.10 4.08 -12.89
C VAL A 142 22.61 3.93 -11.46
N GLN A 143 22.25 5.05 -10.79
CA GLN A 143 21.73 5.03 -9.42
C GLN A 143 20.45 4.17 -9.31
N PHE A 144 19.54 4.30 -10.29
CA PHE A 144 18.32 3.48 -10.32
C PHE A 144 18.66 1.98 -10.42
N LYS A 145 19.57 1.59 -11.31
CA LYS A 145 19.99 0.19 -11.44
C LYS A 145 20.62 -0.34 -10.16
N THR A 146 21.53 0.44 -9.55
CA THR A 146 22.13 0.07 -8.27
C THR A 146 21.06 -0.18 -7.20
N ASN A 147 20.07 0.69 -7.09
CA ASN A 147 19.01 0.53 -6.11
C ASN A 147 18.09 -0.68 -6.43
N VAL A 148 17.86 -0.98 -7.71
CA VAL A 148 17.17 -2.22 -8.12
C VAL A 148 17.95 -3.45 -7.70
N ASP A 149 19.27 -3.46 -7.94
CA ASP A 149 20.13 -4.58 -7.55
C ASP A 149 20.15 -4.78 -6.02
N ILE A 150 20.10 -3.70 -5.24
CA ILE A 150 19.95 -3.75 -3.78
C ILE A 150 18.62 -4.43 -3.40
N VAL A 151 17.51 -4.04 -4.02
CA VAL A 151 16.20 -4.67 -3.76
C VAL A 151 16.23 -6.14 -4.14
N MET A 152 16.81 -6.48 -5.28
CA MET A 152 16.96 -7.87 -5.72
C MET A 152 17.78 -8.69 -4.73
N SER A 153 18.88 -8.15 -4.20
CA SER A 153 19.69 -8.83 -3.19
C SER A 153 18.91 -9.13 -1.90
N VAL A 154 17.98 -8.24 -1.51
CA VAL A 154 17.10 -8.47 -0.36
C VAL A 154 16.10 -9.61 -0.65
N LEU A 155 15.55 -9.66 -1.87
CA LEU A 155 14.65 -10.76 -2.27
C LEU A 155 15.37 -12.10 -2.31
N GLU A 156 16.62 -12.12 -2.78
CA GLU A 156 17.47 -13.31 -2.84
C GLU A 156 17.82 -13.90 -1.45
N GLN A 157 17.80 -13.07 -0.39
CA GLN A 157 17.93 -13.55 1.00
C GLN A 157 16.77 -14.47 1.43
N ARG A 158 15.67 -14.46 0.69
CA ARG A 158 14.51 -15.34 0.89
C ARG A 158 14.54 -16.45 -0.15
N GLU A 159 15.02 -17.65 0.25
CA GLU A 159 15.09 -18.80 -0.63
C GLU A 159 13.75 -19.07 -1.33
N GLY A 160 13.77 -19.15 -2.65
CA GLY A 160 12.61 -19.42 -3.47
C GLY A 160 11.64 -18.24 -3.71
N LEU A 161 11.74 -17.13 -2.96
CA LEU A 161 10.78 -16.03 -3.10
C LEU A 161 10.81 -15.40 -4.49
N GLY A 162 11.99 -15.12 -5.03
CA GLY A 162 12.14 -14.56 -6.37
C GLY A 162 11.57 -15.47 -7.46
N ALA A 163 11.84 -16.76 -7.38
CA ALA A 163 11.31 -17.76 -8.30
C ALA A 163 9.78 -17.85 -8.20
N TRP A 164 9.24 -17.87 -6.98
CA TRP A 164 7.80 -17.91 -6.74
C TRP A 164 7.10 -16.67 -7.31
N ILE A 165 7.65 -15.45 -7.10
CA ILE A 165 7.09 -14.21 -7.66
C ILE A 165 7.10 -14.28 -9.19
N ALA A 166 8.22 -14.71 -9.81
CA ALA A 166 8.33 -14.82 -11.25
C ALA A 166 7.31 -15.80 -11.83
N GLU A 167 7.14 -16.97 -11.21
CA GLU A 167 6.14 -17.97 -11.60
C GLU A 167 4.73 -17.38 -11.53
N ARG A 168 4.36 -16.72 -10.44
CA ARG A 168 3.03 -16.09 -10.29
C ARG A 168 2.77 -15.00 -11.32
N VAL A 169 3.76 -14.16 -11.61
CA VAL A 169 3.64 -13.13 -12.65
C VAL A 169 3.44 -13.75 -14.04
N LEU A 170 4.16 -14.83 -14.35
CA LEU A 170 4.00 -15.55 -15.62
C LEU A 170 2.65 -16.25 -15.73
N ASP A 171 2.17 -16.87 -14.67
CA ASP A 171 0.85 -17.51 -14.61
C ASP A 171 -0.26 -16.48 -14.89
N ILE A 172 -0.20 -15.32 -14.19
CA ILE A 172 -1.16 -14.23 -14.38
C ILE A 172 -1.07 -13.70 -15.81
N ALA A 173 0.13 -13.44 -16.32
CA ALA A 173 0.32 -12.97 -17.69
C ALA A 173 -0.19 -13.95 -18.74
N GLY A 174 -0.09 -15.26 -18.47
CA GLY A 174 -0.64 -16.33 -19.33
C GLY A 174 -2.16 -16.44 -19.27
N SER A 175 -2.78 -16.06 -18.15
CA SER A 175 -4.22 -16.13 -17.94
C SER A 175 -4.99 -14.91 -18.50
N VAL A 176 -4.28 -13.80 -18.78
CA VAL A 176 -4.92 -12.58 -19.28
C VAL A 176 -5.39 -12.79 -20.72
N ASP A 177 -6.70 -12.64 -20.95
CA ASP A 177 -7.26 -12.58 -22.29
C ASP A 177 -6.74 -11.32 -23.02
N ARG A 178 -5.99 -11.54 -24.09
CA ARG A 178 -5.41 -10.49 -24.93
C ARG A 178 -6.27 -10.19 -26.17
N SER A 179 -7.50 -10.67 -26.19
CA SER A 179 -8.44 -10.32 -27.25
C SER A 179 -8.62 -8.80 -27.31
N PRO A 180 -8.68 -8.20 -28.52
CA PRO A 180 -8.96 -6.78 -28.64
C PRO A 180 -10.31 -6.46 -27.96
N VAL A 181 -10.34 -5.38 -27.18
CA VAL A 181 -11.60 -4.86 -26.66
C VAL A 181 -12.49 -4.53 -27.86
N PRO A 182 -13.74 -5.02 -27.91
CA PRO A 182 -14.65 -4.64 -29.02
C PRO A 182 -14.77 -3.13 -29.09
N GLU A 183 -14.55 -2.57 -30.27
CA GLU A 183 -14.85 -1.15 -30.52
C GLU A 183 -16.35 -0.95 -30.37
N ASN A 184 -16.77 -0.06 -29.45
CA ASN A 184 -18.17 0.35 -29.28
C ASN A 184 -18.59 1.34 -30.37
#